data_866f566f667a257a5bfafdd8b641f547
#
_entry.id   866f566f667a257a5bfafdd8b641f547
#
_cell.length_a   1.000
_cell.length_b   1.000
_cell.length_c   1.000
_cell.angle_alpha   90.00
_cell.angle_beta   90.00
_cell.angle_gamma   90.00
#
_symmetry.space_group_name_H-M   'P 1'
#
loop_
_entity.id
_entity.type
_entity.pdbx_description
1 polymer ?
#
loop_
_entity_poly.entity_id
_entity_poly.type
_entity_poly.pdbx_seq_one_letter_code
_entity_poly.pdbx_strand_id
1 'polypeptide(L)'
;MLSGSVLALSAPRTAHTAPASRAVGLPEPDPSSPPILVNISKLPKTVEVNITAAVATLSMQPGVLSEVFAYNGSVPGPTLDVREGDHVIVHFRNNLPEPTTIHWHGIHLPFEADGSPFQPIAPGKTHDYEFTVRAGTAGTYWYHPHPDRRTGFAIGKGLFGGIVVHAADDPLPSMDEKLIILSDNRFLQDGSIGFAEAASFTGGVDEENGREGPVLFVNGHVMPTVSIRNGEVQRWRLVNASAGRIYRIALSGHTFLHVGSDGGLFEKPLEVKEILLTTGERVELLVRGTGAAGTRIVLQDLPYDRYAPQTRPADWQTTRDLLTLQTTGEAVVNPITIPATLRKITPLDPSKSTAVRTIVFGQGIINGKTMDMSRVDVSTRVGATEIWEIENIVGMDHPFHLHGFQFQVLDRDGVPEPYRAWKDMLNIPKHSTARIIVRYDDYPGKWMFHCHILDHEDHGMMGVLEVR
;
A
#
# COMPACT_ATOMS: atom_id res chain seq x y z
N MET A 1 10.85 -75.97 2.66
CA MET A 1 11.52 -75.35 3.83
C MET A 1 10.89 -74.03 4.02
N LEU A 2 10.29 -73.83 5.19
CA LEU A 2 9.34 -72.86 5.56
C LEU A 2 9.86 -71.41 5.59
N SER A 3 9.21 -70.48 4.88
CA SER A 3 9.40 -69.04 4.98
C SER A 3 8.39 -68.44 5.97
N GLY A 4 8.89 -67.93 7.06
CA GLY A 4 8.07 -67.21 8.06
C GLY A 4 7.90 -65.74 7.70
N SER A 5 6.66 -65.31 7.47
CA SER A 5 6.30 -63.89 7.35
C SER A 5 6.01 -63.31 8.75
N VAL A 6 6.74 -62.27 9.09
CA VAL A 6 6.48 -61.48 10.32
C VAL A 6 5.48 -60.36 9.96
N LEU A 7 4.28 -60.45 10.49
CA LEU A 7 3.30 -59.33 10.47
C LEU A 7 3.69 -58.31 11.55
N ALA A 8 3.97 -57.09 11.15
CA ALA A 8 4.10 -55.95 12.05
C ALA A 8 2.73 -55.32 12.28
N LEU A 9 2.21 -55.44 13.47
CA LEU A 9 1.02 -54.73 13.94
C LEU A 9 1.35 -53.23 14.18
N SER A 10 0.79 -52.34 13.38
CA SER A 10 0.81 -50.90 13.63
C SER A 10 -0.30 -50.51 14.58
N ALA A 11 0.05 -49.94 15.74
CA ALA A 11 -0.90 -49.36 16.67
C ALA A 11 -1.48 -48.06 16.12
N PRO A 12 -2.77 -47.76 16.39
CA PRO A 12 -3.36 -46.50 15.93
C PRO A 12 -2.82 -45.33 16.75
N ARG A 13 -2.29 -44.32 16.04
CA ARG A 13 -1.97 -43.00 16.62
C ARG A 13 -3.27 -42.28 16.97
N THR A 14 -3.56 -42.11 18.25
CA THR A 14 -4.56 -41.19 18.72
C THR A 14 -4.19 -39.77 18.40
N ALA A 15 -4.94 -39.14 17.49
CA ALA A 15 -4.86 -37.70 17.23
C ALA A 15 -5.37 -36.95 18.47
N HIS A 16 -4.48 -36.23 19.15
CA HIS A 16 -4.89 -35.24 20.14
C HIS A 16 -5.49 -34.05 19.41
N THR A 17 -6.83 -33.98 19.37
CA THR A 17 -7.54 -32.75 19.03
C THR A 17 -7.41 -31.79 20.20
N ALA A 18 -6.62 -30.71 20.01
CA ALA A 18 -6.68 -29.57 20.91
C ALA A 18 -8.09 -28.94 20.84
N PRO A 19 -8.67 -28.51 21.97
CA PRO A 19 -9.98 -27.88 21.93
C PRO A 19 -9.90 -26.55 21.19
N ALA A 20 -10.72 -26.39 20.15
CA ALA A 20 -10.93 -25.11 19.48
C ALA A 20 -11.41 -24.10 20.54
N SER A 21 -10.61 -23.10 20.83
CA SER A 21 -11.00 -21.96 21.62
C SER A 21 -12.11 -21.23 20.86
N ARG A 22 -13.33 -21.29 21.39
CA ARG A 22 -14.45 -20.47 20.95
C ARG A 22 -14.06 -19.02 21.15
N ALA A 23 -13.75 -18.31 20.06
CA ALA A 23 -13.61 -16.87 20.09
C ALA A 23 -14.93 -16.29 20.57
N VAL A 24 -14.90 -15.63 21.73
CA VAL A 24 -16.00 -14.79 22.21
C VAL A 24 -16.21 -13.73 21.14
N GLY A 25 -17.41 -13.65 20.58
CA GLY A 25 -17.73 -12.76 19.46
C GLY A 25 -17.41 -11.31 19.80
N LEU A 26 -16.29 -10.86 19.30
CA LEU A 26 -16.07 -9.43 19.06
C LEU A 26 -17.12 -8.98 18.02
N PRO A 27 -17.66 -7.76 18.12
CA PRO A 27 -18.52 -7.24 17.07
C PRO A 27 -17.79 -7.36 15.74
N GLU A 28 -18.50 -7.74 14.67
CA GLU A 28 -17.96 -7.78 13.32
C GLU A 28 -17.27 -6.44 13.05
N PRO A 29 -16.00 -6.41 12.62
CA PRO A 29 -15.31 -5.17 12.35
C PRO A 29 -16.07 -4.37 11.30
N ASP A 30 -16.19 -3.06 11.49
CA ASP A 30 -16.79 -2.16 10.50
C ASP A 30 -15.97 -2.27 9.20
N PRO A 31 -16.55 -2.76 8.09
CA PRO A 31 -15.81 -2.93 6.85
C PRO A 31 -15.36 -1.58 6.22
N SER A 32 -15.85 -0.47 6.76
CA SER A 32 -15.52 0.88 6.26
C SER A 32 -14.17 1.40 6.72
N SER A 33 -13.52 0.78 7.72
CA SER A 33 -12.14 1.10 8.15
C SER A 33 -11.55 -0.04 8.97
N PRO A 34 -10.25 -0.35 8.85
CA PRO A 34 -9.57 -1.29 9.73
C PRO A 34 -9.54 -0.77 11.18
N PRO A 35 -9.39 -1.67 12.19
CA PRO A 35 -9.25 -1.25 13.57
C PRO A 35 -8.02 -0.38 13.79
N ILE A 36 -8.05 0.49 14.80
CA ILE A 36 -6.94 1.37 15.16
C ILE A 36 -6.05 0.70 16.21
N LEU A 37 -4.71 0.86 16.10
CA LEU A 37 -3.75 0.45 17.11
C LEU A 37 -4.02 1.18 18.44
N VAL A 38 -3.97 0.44 19.53
CA VAL A 38 -4.17 1.01 20.86
C VAL A 38 -2.89 1.72 21.30
N ASN A 39 -2.98 3.03 21.51
CA ASN A 39 -1.89 3.79 22.12
C ASN A 39 -1.78 3.45 23.61
N ILE A 40 -0.63 2.93 24.02
CA ILE A 40 -0.35 2.56 25.42
C ILE A 40 0.38 3.65 26.18
N SER A 41 0.89 4.68 25.49
CA SER A 41 1.57 5.82 26.13
C SER A 41 0.58 6.69 26.90
N LYS A 42 1.05 7.25 28.00
CA LYS A 42 0.36 8.29 28.78
C LYS A 42 1.00 9.67 28.59
N LEU A 43 2.08 9.74 27.82
CA LEU A 43 2.80 10.98 27.55
C LEU A 43 2.07 11.78 26.47
N PRO A 44 1.99 13.11 26.59
CA PRO A 44 1.41 13.94 25.54
C PRO A 44 2.26 13.86 24.27
N LYS A 45 1.59 13.89 23.10
CA LYS A 45 2.25 13.81 21.79
C LYS A 45 3.16 12.59 21.64
N THR A 46 2.80 11.48 22.27
CA THR A 46 3.49 10.21 22.13
C THR A 46 2.48 9.13 21.79
N VAL A 47 2.74 8.43 20.71
CA VAL A 47 1.98 7.25 20.28
C VAL A 47 2.89 6.04 20.40
N GLU A 48 2.61 5.19 21.37
CA GLU A 48 3.37 3.98 21.67
C GLU A 48 2.45 2.78 21.47
N VAL A 49 2.84 1.86 20.59
CA VAL A 49 1.99 0.76 20.16
C VAL A 49 2.77 -0.55 20.03
N ASN A 50 2.03 -1.66 20.10
CA ASN A 50 2.59 -2.99 19.86
C ASN A 50 2.11 -3.53 18.52
N ILE A 51 3.02 -4.02 17.69
CA ILE A 51 2.73 -4.74 16.45
C ILE A 51 3.43 -6.11 16.49
N THR A 52 2.66 -7.16 16.27
CA THR A 52 3.18 -8.53 16.14
C THR A 52 2.83 -9.07 14.77
N ALA A 53 3.82 -9.50 14.00
CA ALA A 53 3.62 -10.27 12.78
C ALA A 53 3.63 -11.76 13.13
N ALA A 54 2.59 -12.49 12.73
CA ALA A 54 2.47 -13.92 13.01
C ALA A 54 1.65 -14.63 11.93
N VAL A 55 1.81 -15.96 11.84
CA VAL A 55 0.91 -16.80 11.06
C VAL A 55 -0.45 -16.86 11.77
N ALA A 56 -1.53 -16.69 11.01
CA ALA A 56 -2.91 -16.78 11.48
C ALA A 56 -3.76 -17.58 10.50
N THR A 57 -4.87 -18.13 10.98
CA THR A 57 -5.89 -18.75 10.14
C THR A 57 -7.13 -17.88 10.18
N LEU A 58 -7.44 -17.25 9.04
CA LEU A 58 -8.56 -16.31 8.91
C LEU A 58 -9.53 -16.76 7.82
N SER A 59 -10.80 -16.35 7.96
CA SER A 59 -11.80 -16.51 6.91
C SER A 59 -11.66 -15.36 5.90
N MET A 60 -10.81 -15.56 4.90
CA MET A 60 -10.61 -14.57 3.84
C MET A 60 -11.75 -14.57 2.80
N GLN A 61 -12.48 -15.66 2.70
CA GLN A 61 -13.68 -15.80 1.88
C GLN A 61 -14.78 -16.46 2.71
N PRO A 62 -16.07 -16.23 2.42
CA PRO A 62 -17.15 -16.85 3.17
C PRO A 62 -17.00 -18.38 3.25
N GLY A 63 -16.85 -18.90 4.46
CA GLY A 63 -16.76 -20.33 4.72
C GLY A 63 -15.40 -20.98 4.38
N VAL A 64 -14.40 -20.22 3.95
CA VAL A 64 -13.06 -20.73 3.62
C VAL A 64 -12.03 -20.16 4.57
N LEU A 65 -11.31 -21.03 5.27
CA LEU A 65 -10.19 -20.65 6.14
C LEU A 65 -8.89 -20.69 5.35
N SER A 66 -8.11 -19.62 5.46
CA SER A 66 -6.82 -19.45 4.82
C SER A 66 -5.73 -19.22 5.84
N GLU A 67 -4.57 -19.84 5.64
CA GLU A 67 -3.37 -19.49 6.38
C GLU A 67 -2.79 -18.20 5.79
N VAL A 68 -2.67 -17.19 6.63
CA VAL A 68 -2.18 -15.85 6.26
C VAL A 68 -1.05 -15.44 7.19
N PHE A 69 -0.31 -14.42 6.80
CA PHE A 69 0.50 -13.63 7.71
C PHE A 69 -0.30 -12.41 8.14
N ALA A 70 -0.34 -12.12 9.43
CA ALA A 70 -1.19 -11.07 9.95
C ALA A 70 -0.45 -10.18 10.95
N TYR A 71 -0.69 -8.88 10.88
CA TYR A 71 -0.31 -7.97 11.96
C TYR A 71 -1.43 -7.94 13.00
N ASN A 72 -1.07 -8.28 14.25
CA ASN A 72 -2.01 -8.35 15.37
C ASN A 72 -3.25 -9.21 15.08
N GLY A 73 -3.11 -10.24 14.24
CA GLY A 73 -4.16 -11.22 13.97
C GLY A 73 -5.24 -10.77 12.98
N SER A 74 -5.04 -9.67 12.23
CA SER A 74 -5.99 -9.19 11.21
C SER A 74 -5.31 -8.91 9.86
N VAL A 75 -6.12 -8.95 8.79
CA VAL A 75 -5.75 -8.54 7.42
C VAL A 75 -6.89 -7.68 6.87
N PRO A 76 -6.62 -6.39 6.56
CA PRO A 76 -5.38 -5.68 6.86
C PRO A 76 -5.08 -5.62 8.35
N GLY A 77 -3.80 -5.36 8.68
CA GLY A 77 -3.37 -5.04 10.02
C GLY A 77 -4.01 -3.75 10.54
N PRO A 78 -4.00 -3.51 11.86
CA PRO A 78 -4.63 -2.34 12.44
C PRO A 78 -3.95 -1.03 12.01
N THR A 79 -4.73 0.03 11.90
CA THR A 79 -4.28 1.37 11.48
C THR A 79 -3.43 2.04 12.56
N LEU A 80 -2.29 2.58 12.16
CA LEU A 80 -1.53 3.54 12.95
C LEU A 80 -2.13 4.93 12.75
N ASP A 81 -2.81 5.45 13.77
CA ASP A 81 -3.46 6.77 13.76
C ASP A 81 -2.64 7.76 14.59
N VAL A 82 -2.09 8.78 13.94
CA VAL A 82 -1.14 9.73 14.53
C VAL A 82 -1.39 11.15 14.04
N ARG A 83 -0.77 12.12 14.71
CA ARG A 83 -0.82 13.53 14.34
C ARG A 83 0.56 14.07 14.00
N GLU A 84 0.60 15.13 13.24
CA GLU A 84 1.82 15.91 13.06
C GLU A 84 2.41 16.34 14.42
N GLY A 85 3.69 16.09 14.62
CA GLY A 85 4.43 16.37 15.84
C GLY A 85 4.38 15.25 16.88
N ASP A 86 3.66 14.16 16.64
CA ASP A 86 3.69 13.01 17.53
C ASP A 86 5.03 12.27 17.43
N HIS A 87 5.54 11.86 18.58
CA HIS A 87 6.63 10.93 18.74
C HIS A 87 6.07 9.50 18.75
N VAL A 88 6.47 8.69 17.79
CA VAL A 88 5.95 7.34 17.57
C VAL A 88 6.97 6.31 18.01
N ILE A 89 6.51 5.36 18.83
CA ILE A 89 7.31 4.22 19.27
C ILE A 89 6.49 2.96 18.93
N VAL A 90 7.05 2.09 18.11
CA VAL A 90 6.41 0.83 17.73
C VAL A 90 7.26 -0.33 18.23
N HIS A 91 6.77 -1.05 19.23
CA HIS A 91 7.35 -2.30 19.70
C HIS A 91 6.95 -3.42 18.76
N PHE A 92 7.83 -3.76 17.83
CA PHE A 92 7.58 -4.81 16.85
C PHE A 92 8.10 -6.16 17.33
N ARG A 93 7.29 -7.22 17.12
CA ARG A 93 7.66 -8.60 17.35
C ARG A 93 7.46 -9.43 16.10
N ASN A 94 8.51 -10.10 15.65
CA ASN A 94 8.45 -11.07 14.57
C ASN A 94 8.19 -12.48 15.11
N ASN A 95 6.97 -12.97 14.99
CA ASN A 95 6.58 -14.36 15.27
C ASN A 95 6.33 -15.19 13.99
N LEU A 96 6.80 -14.69 12.84
CA LEU A 96 6.81 -15.45 11.59
C LEU A 96 7.94 -16.49 11.57
N PRO A 97 7.86 -17.50 10.70
CA PRO A 97 8.92 -18.50 10.52
C PRO A 97 10.13 -17.96 9.73
N GLU A 98 10.07 -16.74 9.22
CA GLU A 98 11.06 -16.10 8.36
C GLU A 98 11.43 -14.70 8.85
N PRO A 99 12.61 -14.14 8.47
CA PRO A 99 12.96 -12.76 8.76
C PRO A 99 11.98 -11.78 8.08
N THR A 100 11.73 -10.64 8.72
CA THR A 100 10.87 -9.58 8.19
C THR A 100 11.31 -8.21 8.68
N THR A 101 10.66 -7.16 8.19
CA THR A 101 10.80 -5.77 8.63
C THR A 101 9.42 -5.12 8.71
N ILE A 102 9.33 -3.85 9.14
CA ILE A 102 8.21 -2.97 8.82
C ILE A 102 8.75 -1.73 8.12
N HIS A 103 8.39 -1.56 6.86
CA HIS A 103 8.60 -0.34 6.11
C HIS A 103 7.39 0.60 6.27
N TRP A 104 7.66 1.85 6.62
CA TRP A 104 6.65 2.91 6.82
C TRP A 104 6.51 3.69 5.52
N HIS A 105 5.83 3.11 4.57
CA HIS A 105 5.76 3.56 3.19
C HIS A 105 5.25 5.00 3.06
N GLY A 106 6.12 5.86 2.53
CA GLY A 106 5.86 7.27 2.27
C GLY A 106 6.12 8.22 3.44
N ILE A 107 6.32 7.71 4.66
CA ILE A 107 6.68 8.53 5.81
C ILE A 107 8.14 8.97 5.70
N HIS A 108 8.38 10.27 5.87
CA HIS A 108 9.73 10.81 5.96
C HIS A 108 10.26 10.67 7.39
N LEU A 109 11.25 9.81 7.59
CA LEU A 109 11.76 9.38 8.89
C LEU A 109 13.26 9.08 8.82
N PRO A 110 13.99 8.89 9.96
CA PRO A 110 15.38 8.48 9.95
C PRO A 110 15.58 7.11 9.28
N PHE A 111 16.72 6.95 8.58
CA PHE A 111 17.04 5.69 7.87
C PHE A 111 16.97 4.46 8.77
N GLU A 112 17.36 4.59 10.04
CA GLU A 112 17.35 3.50 11.04
C GLU A 112 15.92 2.99 11.31
N ALA A 113 14.91 3.81 11.05
CA ALA A 113 13.51 3.45 11.23
C ALA A 113 12.81 3.08 9.90
N ASP A 114 13.46 3.17 8.75
CA ASP A 114 12.85 2.92 7.42
C ASP A 114 12.29 1.50 7.25
N GLY A 115 12.91 0.51 7.89
CA GLY A 115 12.49 -0.89 7.78
C GLY A 115 12.83 -1.53 6.44
N SER A 116 13.87 -1.03 5.78
CA SER A 116 14.40 -1.56 4.53
C SER A 116 15.07 -2.94 4.72
N PRO A 117 15.40 -3.67 3.62
CA PRO A 117 16.00 -5.00 3.71
C PRO A 117 17.39 -5.02 4.35
N PHE A 118 18.01 -3.85 4.59
CA PHE A 118 19.30 -3.77 5.28
C PHE A 118 19.23 -4.14 6.78
N GLN A 119 18.04 -4.18 7.38
CA GLN A 119 17.84 -4.37 8.82
C GLN A 119 16.78 -5.46 9.10
N PRO A 120 17.01 -6.72 8.66
CA PRO A 120 16.02 -7.78 8.83
C PRO A 120 15.91 -8.21 10.32
N ILE A 121 14.69 -8.41 10.76
CA ILE A 121 14.36 -8.87 12.12
C ILE A 121 14.09 -10.38 12.05
N ALA A 122 14.96 -11.17 12.68
CA ALA A 122 14.87 -12.63 12.66
C ALA A 122 13.62 -13.18 13.39
N PRO A 123 13.19 -14.42 13.09
CA PRO A 123 12.11 -15.10 13.81
C PRO A 123 12.28 -15.07 15.33
N GLY A 124 11.21 -14.75 16.04
CA GLY A 124 11.16 -14.66 17.51
C GLY A 124 11.84 -13.42 18.10
N LYS A 125 12.40 -12.52 17.29
CA LYS A 125 13.05 -11.28 17.75
C LYS A 125 12.08 -10.12 17.79
N THR A 126 12.48 -9.08 18.55
CA THR A 126 11.80 -7.80 18.65
C THR A 126 12.69 -6.68 18.12
N HIS A 127 12.06 -5.58 17.71
CA HIS A 127 12.71 -4.35 17.30
C HIS A 127 11.81 -3.17 17.64
N ASP A 128 12.38 -2.08 18.12
CA ASP A 128 11.65 -0.86 18.38
C ASP A 128 11.92 0.13 17.24
N TYR A 129 10.86 0.51 16.51
CA TYR A 129 10.91 1.61 15.56
C TYR A 129 10.53 2.90 16.27
N GLU A 130 11.35 3.93 16.11
CA GLU A 130 11.16 5.21 16.78
C GLU A 130 11.37 6.35 15.79
N PHE A 131 10.37 7.24 15.67
CA PHE A 131 10.44 8.40 14.79
C PHE A 131 9.46 9.49 15.23
N THR A 132 9.65 10.71 14.74
CA THR A 132 8.73 11.82 14.94
C THR A 132 8.01 12.14 13.63
N VAL A 133 6.69 12.23 13.69
CA VAL A 133 5.85 12.64 12.55
C VAL A 133 6.09 14.13 12.29
N ARG A 134 6.63 14.47 11.13
CA ARG A 134 6.99 15.85 10.80
C ARG A 134 5.77 16.72 10.50
N ALA A 135 5.86 18.00 10.83
CA ALA A 135 4.88 18.99 10.41
C ALA A 135 4.85 19.12 8.89
N GLY A 136 3.67 19.25 8.31
CA GLY A 136 3.45 19.35 6.87
C GLY A 136 3.37 17.99 6.16
N THR A 137 3.32 16.87 6.90
CA THR A 137 3.22 15.52 6.37
C THR A 137 1.85 14.86 6.62
N ALA A 138 0.83 15.63 7.01
CA ALA A 138 -0.52 15.10 7.14
C ALA A 138 -0.99 14.47 5.82
N GLY A 139 -1.51 13.25 5.90
CA GLY A 139 -1.91 12.48 4.72
C GLY A 139 -2.22 11.03 5.03
N THR A 140 -2.31 10.24 3.99
CA THR A 140 -2.59 8.82 4.03
C THR A 140 -1.35 8.04 3.64
N TYR A 141 -0.97 7.09 4.47
CA TYR A 141 0.21 6.26 4.31
C TYR A 141 -0.16 4.81 4.62
N TRP A 142 0.81 3.90 4.52
CA TRP A 142 0.61 2.51 4.87
C TRP A 142 1.91 1.88 5.36
N TYR A 143 1.85 0.70 5.92
CA TYR A 143 3.03 -0.04 6.36
C TYR A 143 2.95 -1.48 5.89
N HIS A 144 4.11 -2.03 5.55
CA HIS A 144 4.25 -3.38 5.04
C HIS A 144 5.68 -3.91 5.28
N PRO A 145 5.94 -5.22 5.20
CA PRO A 145 7.29 -5.74 5.31
C PRO A 145 8.10 -5.43 4.04
N HIS A 146 9.41 -5.31 4.21
CA HIS A 146 10.34 -5.13 3.10
C HIS A 146 11.60 -6.02 3.27
N PRO A 147 11.47 -7.34 3.49
CA PRO A 147 12.61 -8.24 3.52
C PRO A 147 13.14 -8.45 2.10
N ASP A 148 14.46 -8.70 1.98
CA ASP A 148 15.08 -8.97 0.69
C ASP A 148 14.36 -10.10 -0.07
N ARG A 149 13.90 -9.83 -1.30
CA ARG A 149 13.25 -10.75 -2.23
C ARG A 149 12.00 -11.46 -1.70
N ARG A 150 11.31 -10.88 -0.72
CA ARG A 150 10.14 -11.51 -0.08
C ARG A 150 9.00 -10.52 0.22
N THR A 151 9.11 -9.29 -0.25
CA THR A 151 8.09 -8.24 -0.03
C THR A 151 6.74 -8.66 -0.61
N GLY A 152 6.71 -9.01 -1.89
CA GLY A 152 5.50 -9.40 -2.59
C GLY A 152 4.87 -10.67 -2.01
N PHE A 153 5.68 -11.64 -1.61
CA PHE A 153 5.18 -12.83 -0.93
C PHE A 153 4.51 -12.47 0.41
N ALA A 154 5.18 -11.67 1.25
CA ALA A 154 4.70 -11.35 2.58
C ALA A 154 3.43 -10.46 2.55
N ILE A 155 3.38 -9.46 1.66
CA ILE A 155 2.18 -8.63 1.44
C ILE A 155 1.03 -9.50 0.90
N GLY A 156 1.29 -10.33 -0.08
CA GLY A 156 0.28 -11.24 -0.61
C GLY A 156 -0.21 -12.25 0.42
N LYS A 157 0.59 -12.61 1.42
CA LYS A 157 0.14 -13.40 2.58
C LYS A 157 -0.71 -12.58 3.57
N GLY A 158 -0.76 -11.23 3.48
CA GLY A 158 -1.62 -10.38 4.29
C GLY A 158 -0.91 -9.34 5.16
N LEU A 159 0.41 -9.21 5.10
CA LEU A 159 1.15 -8.25 5.93
C LEU A 159 1.11 -6.85 5.33
N PHE A 160 0.08 -6.11 5.61
CA PHE A 160 -0.05 -4.69 5.32
C PHE A 160 -1.06 -4.04 6.27
N GLY A 161 -0.91 -2.74 6.52
CA GLY A 161 -1.86 -1.95 7.31
C GLY A 161 -1.74 -0.48 6.98
N GLY A 162 -2.74 0.31 7.34
CA GLY A 162 -2.80 1.73 7.03
C GLY A 162 -2.16 2.61 8.09
N ILE A 163 -1.79 3.82 7.67
CA ILE A 163 -1.35 4.92 8.55
C ILE A 163 -2.13 6.16 8.16
N VAL A 164 -2.71 6.82 9.16
CA VAL A 164 -3.36 8.12 8.99
C VAL A 164 -2.60 9.15 9.81
N VAL A 165 -2.08 10.16 9.14
CA VAL A 165 -1.45 11.32 9.78
C VAL A 165 -2.40 12.49 9.71
N HIS A 166 -2.90 12.92 10.86
CA HIS A 166 -3.79 14.08 10.96
C HIS A 166 -3.00 15.38 11.02
N ALA A 167 -3.47 16.40 10.29
CA ALA A 167 -2.93 17.75 10.38
C ALA A 167 -3.23 18.37 11.74
N ALA A 168 -2.37 19.30 12.18
CA ALA A 168 -2.67 20.16 13.32
C ALA A 168 -3.85 21.10 13.00
N ASP A 169 -3.88 21.63 11.77
CA ASP A 169 -4.95 22.47 11.22
C ASP A 169 -5.39 21.89 9.88
N ASP A 170 -6.40 21.00 9.89
CA ASP A 170 -6.94 20.45 8.64
C ASP A 170 -7.80 21.51 7.95
N PRO A 171 -7.51 21.91 6.70
CA PRO A 171 -8.32 22.88 5.98
C PRO A 171 -9.72 22.36 5.58
N LEU A 172 -9.90 21.04 5.58
CA LEU A 172 -11.20 20.44 5.32
C LEU A 172 -12.07 20.52 6.58
N PRO A 173 -13.38 20.80 6.42
CA PRO A 173 -14.30 20.73 7.55
C PRO A 173 -14.34 19.32 8.13
N SER A 174 -14.67 19.22 9.41
CA SER A 174 -14.87 17.92 10.06
C SER A 174 -15.94 17.12 9.34
N MET A 175 -15.61 15.89 8.97
CA MET A 175 -16.49 14.95 8.28
C MET A 175 -16.13 13.52 8.66
N ASP A 176 -16.99 12.58 8.30
CA ASP A 176 -16.71 11.16 8.45
C ASP A 176 -15.57 10.76 7.51
N GLU A 177 -14.57 10.06 8.04
CA GLU A 177 -13.40 9.58 7.30
C GLU A 177 -13.43 8.06 7.20
N LYS A 178 -13.06 7.53 6.04
CA LYS A 178 -12.96 6.09 5.76
C LYS A 178 -11.58 5.78 5.24
N LEU A 179 -10.87 4.88 5.91
CA LEU A 179 -9.65 4.31 5.37
C LEU A 179 -10.01 3.05 4.58
N ILE A 180 -9.77 3.08 3.28
CA ILE A 180 -10.13 2.04 2.32
C ILE A 180 -8.85 1.45 1.75
N ILE A 181 -8.47 0.26 2.21
CA ILE A 181 -7.30 -0.46 1.70
C ILE A 181 -7.78 -1.50 0.70
N LEU A 182 -7.36 -1.32 -0.55
CA LEU A 182 -7.63 -2.25 -1.64
C LEU A 182 -6.53 -3.29 -1.71
N SER A 183 -6.91 -4.54 -1.85
CA SER A 183 -6.00 -5.65 -2.11
C SER A 183 -6.69 -6.72 -2.94
N ASP A 184 -5.93 -7.66 -3.48
CA ASP A 184 -6.48 -8.79 -4.21
C ASP A 184 -5.68 -10.05 -3.93
N ASN A 185 -6.33 -11.20 -4.16
CA ASN A 185 -5.67 -12.47 -3.95
C ASN A 185 -6.26 -13.59 -4.81
N ARG A 186 -5.51 -14.68 -4.93
CA ARG A 186 -5.92 -15.92 -5.57
C ARG A 186 -5.89 -17.03 -4.52
N PHE A 187 -6.97 -17.81 -4.45
CA PHE A 187 -7.07 -18.94 -3.51
C PHE A 187 -7.17 -20.25 -4.28
N LEU A 188 -6.55 -21.28 -3.74
CA LEU A 188 -6.68 -22.66 -4.24
C LEU A 188 -7.95 -23.31 -3.67
N GLN A 189 -8.29 -24.50 -4.14
CA GLN A 189 -9.51 -25.21 -3.70
C GLN A 189 -9.51 -25.55 -2.21
N ASP A 190 -8.33 -25.71 -1.61
CA ASP A 190 -8.18 -25.98 -0.17
C ASP A 190 -8.20 -24.71 0.70
N GLY A 191 -8.39 -23.54 0.08
CA GLY A 191 -8.37 -22.24 0.75
C GLY A 191 -6.98 -21.64 0.95
N SER A 192 -5.92 -22.32 0.56
CA SER A 192 -4.59 -21.74 0.60
C SER A 192 -4.43 -20.62 -0.42
N ILE A 193 -3.56 -19.65 -0.12
CA ILE A 193 -3.23 -18.57 -1.03
C ILE A 193 -2.36 -19.13 -2.16
N GLY A 194 -2.83 -19.00 -3.39
CA GLY A 194 -2.18 -19.53 -4.59
C GLY A 194 -1.06 -18.63 -5.10
N PHE A 195 0.08 -18.66 -4.42
CA PHE A 195 1.31 -18.09 -4.95
C PHE A 195 2.12 -19.16 -5.66
N ALA A 196 2.63 -18.84 -6.84
CA ALA A 196 3.85 -19.51 -7.27
C ALA A 196 4.93 -19.12 -6.25
N GLU A 197 5.54 -20.09 -5.58
CA GLU A 197 6.75 -19.83 -4.79
C GLU A 197 7.82 -19.37 -5.77
N ALA A 198 7.99 -18.06 -5.86
CA ALA A 198 8.96 -17.46 -6.77
C ALA A 198 10.38 -17.62 -6.20
N ALA A 199 10.92 -18.82 -6.34
CA ALA A 199 12.36 -19.04 -6.15
C ALA A 199 13.14 -18.72 -7.43
N SER A 200 12.46 -18.53 -8.57
CA SER A 200 13.09 -18.20 -9.84
C SER A 200 12.11 -17.47 -10.75
N PHE A 201 12.58 -16.46 -11.46
CA PHE A 201 11.86 -15.82 -12.55
C PHE A 201 11.75 -16.86 -13.70
N THR A 202 10.61 -17.51 -13.80
CA THR A 202 10.40 -18.58 -14.78
C THR A 202 9.76 -18.07 -16.07
N GLY A 203 9.49 -16.75 -16.18
CA GLY A 203 8.83 -16.14 -17.33
C GLY A 203 7.33 -16.41 -17.36
N GLY A 204 6.71 -16.70 -16.21
CA GLY A 204 5.26 -16.83 -16.08
C GLY A 204 4.54 -15.48 -16.15
N VAL A 205 3.25 -15.50 -16.49
CA VAL A 205 2.42 -14.28 -16.62
C VAL A 205 2.43 -13.46 -15.31
N ASP A 206 2.37 -14.13 -14.16
CA ASP A 206 2.41 -13.46 -12.84
C ASP A 206 3.77 -12.79 -12.56
N GLU A 207 4.86 -13.36 -13.06
CA GLU A 207 6.19 -12.78 -12.90
C GLU A 207 6.41 -11.58 -13.81
N GLU A 208 5.89 -11.63 -15.04
CA GLU A 208 6.01 -10.51 -15.98
C GLU A 208 5.06 -9.36 -15.65
N ASN A 209 3.84 -9.66 -15.20
CA ASN A 209 2.83 -8.63 -14.93
C ASN A 209 2.79 -8.19 -13.46
N GLY A 210 3.37 -8.97 -12.53
CA GLY A 210 3.01 -8.94 -11.13
C GLY A 210 1.70 -9.70 -10.88
N ARG A 211 1.58 -10.31 -9.71
CA ARG A 211 0.42 -11.12 -9.33
C ARG A 211 -0.84 -10.30 -9.22
N GLU A 212 -1.89 -10.79 -9.87
CA GLU A 212 -3.26 -10.30 -9.70
C GLU A 212 -4.17 -11.47 -9.34
N GLY A 213 -4.99 -11.27 -8.34
CA GLY A 213 -5.98 -12.26 -7.90
C GLY A 213 -7.38 -11.95 -8.41
N PRO A 214 -8.23 -12.96 -8.64
CA PRO A 214 -9.62 -12.74 -9.02
C PRO A 214 -10.51 -12.30 -7.86
N VAL A 215 -10.06 -12.45 -6.62
CA VAL A 215 -10.81 -12.04 -5.42
C VAL A 215 -10.28 -10.69 -4.96
N LEU A 216 -11.14 -9.68 -5.03
CA LEU A 216 -10.84 -8.31 -4.66
C LEU A 216 -11.33 -8.03 -3.24
N PHE A 217 -10.53 -7.35 -2.46
CA PHE A 217 -10.84 -7.00 -1.08
C PHE A 217 -10.83 -5.49 -0.87
N VAL A 218 -11.74 -5.06 -0.05
CA VAL A 218 -11.77 -3.73 0.57
C VAL A 218 -11.72 -3.96 2.07
N ASN A 219 -10.63 -3.53 2.71
CA ASN A 219 -10.39 -3.75 4.14
C ASN A 219 -10.53 -5.23 4.57
N GLY A 220 -10.09 -6.17 3.73
CA GLY A 220 -10.18 -7.61 3.98
C GLY A 220 -11.55 -8.24 3.70
N HIS A 221 -12.53 -7.47 3.23
CA HIS A 221 -13.88 -7.94 2.91
C HIS A 221 -14.15 -7.93 1.41
N VAL A 222 -14.90 -8.92 0.93
CA VAL A 222 -15.36 -8.99 -0.47
C VAL A 222 -16.68 -8.22 -0.58
N MET A 223 -16.74 -7.23 -1.48
CA MET A 223 -17.94 -6.42 -1.74
C MET A 223 -18.63 -5.85 -0.49
N PRO A 224 -17.90 -5.18 0.43
CA PRO A 224 -18.53 -4.61 1.61
C PRO A 224 -19.50 -3.50 1.26
N THR A 225 -20.37 -3.14 2.19
CA THR A 225 -21.27 -2.00 2.06
C THR A 225 -20.80 -0.88 2.98
N VAL A 226 -20.60 0.30 2.42
CA VAL A 226 -20.33 1.55 3.14
C VAL A 226 -21.59 2.39 3.14
N SER A 227 -21.99 2.91 4.30
CA SER A 227 -23.17 3.74 4.45
C SER A 227 -22.85 5.22 4.34
N ILE A 228 -23.75 5.98 3.71
CA ILE A 228 -23.69 7.44 3.63
C ILE A 228 -25.09 8.02 3.64
N ARG A 229 -25.31 9.20 4.25
CA ARG A 229 -26.62 9.89 4.16
C ARG A 229 -26.68 10.76 2.91
N ASN A 230 -27.87 11.00 2.39
CA ASN A 230 -28.06 11.94 1.29
C ASN A 230 -27.57 13.34 1.68
N GLY A 231 -26.71 13.96 0.85
CA GLY A 231 -26.08 15.26 1.12
C GLY A 231 -24.86 15.20 2.04
N GLU A 232 -24.59 14.09 2.73
CA GLU A 232 -23.36 13.89 3.50
C GLU A 232 -22.15 13.86 2.59
N VAL A 233 -21.02 14.36 3.07
CA VAL A 233 -19.72 14.21 2.42
C VAL A 233 -18.82 13.43 3.35
N GLN A 234 -18.22 12.36 2.82
CA GLN A 234 -17.20 11.56 3.50
C GLN A 234 -15.84 11.76 2.84
N ARG A 235 -14.78 11.73 3.63
CA ARG A 235 -13.40 11.68 3.14
C ARG A 235 -12.96 10.22 3.05
N TRP A 236 -12.70 9.76 1.85
CA TRP A 236 -12.20 8.43 1.59
C TRP A 236 -10.69 8.49 1.36
N ARG A 237 -9.95 7.81 2.21
CA ARG A 237 -8.51 7.64 2.13
C ARG A 237 -8.23 6.27 1.54
N LEU A 238 -7.87 6.21 0.26
CA LEU A 238 -7.65 4.96 -0.43
C LEU A 238 -6.16 4.62 -0.46
N VAL A 239 -5.85 3.33 -0.24
CA VAL A 239 -4.52 2.76 -0.36
C VAL A 239 -4.60 1.55 -1.29
N ASN A 240 -3.72 1.44 -2.27
CA ASN A 240 -3.59 0.24 -3.07
C ASN A 240 -2.46 -0.64 -2.50
N ALA A 241 -2.83 -1.68 -1.77
CA ALA A 241 -1.92 -2.68 -1.18
C ALA A 241 -1.84 -3.98 -2.00
N SER A 242 -2.28 -3.98 -3.27
CA SER A 242 -2.14 -5.13 -4.17
C SER A 242 -0.70 -5.34 -4.62
N ALA A 243 -0.32 -6.57 -4.92
CA ALA A 243 1.04 -6.91 -5.36
C ALA A 243 1.38 -6.38 -6.76
N GLY A 244 0.40 -6.39 -7.68
CA GLY A 244 0.63 -5.96 -9.06
C GLY A 244 -0.54 -5.21 -9.69
N ARG A 245 -1.75 -5.26 -9.10
CA ARG A 245 -2.95 -4.66 -9.70
C ARG A 245 -2.92 -3.13 -9.63
N ILE A 246 -3.13 -2.50 -10.78
CA ILE A 246 -3.40 -1.07 -10.89
C ILE A 246 -4.91 -0.91 -11.04
N TYR A 247 -5.54 -0.16 -10.15
CA TYR A 247 -6.97 0.10 -10.19
C TYR A 247 -7.28 1.36 -10.98
N ARG A 248 -8.29 1.30 -11.85
CA ARG A 248 -8.93 2.47 -12.43
C ARG A 248 -10.30 2.66 -11.80
N ILE A 249 -10.34 3.44 -10.74
CA ILE A 249 -11.49 3.54 -9.84
C ILE A 249 -12.50 4.53 -10.36
N ALA A 250 -13.79 4.13 -10.39
CA ALA A 250 -14.93 5.00 -10.64
C ALA A 250 -16.10 4.66 -9.72
N LEU A 251 -16.89 5.67 -9.36
CA LEU A 251 -18.15 5.48 -8.65
C LEU A 251 -19.29 5.68 -9.65
N SER A 252 -20.07 4.62 -9.89
CA SER A 252 -21.06 4.57 -10.97
C SER A 252 -22.02 5.78 -10.97
N GLY A 253 -21.98 6.56 -12.05
CA GLY A 253 -22.81 7.73 -12.24
C GLY A 253 -22.47 8.95 -11.37
N HIS A 254 -21.29 8.95 -10.70
CA HIS A 254 -20.87 10.02 -9.79
C HIS A 254 -19.51 10.60 -10.18
N THR A 255 -19.20 11.75 -9.58
CA THR A 255 -17.87 12.36 -9.60
C THR A 255 -17.29 12.38 -8.20
N PHE A 256 -15.97 12.37 -8.09
CA PHE A 256 -15.23 12.60 -6.85
C PHE A 256 -14.67 14.01 -6.83
N LEU A 257 -14.49 14.57 -5.65
CA LEU A 257 -13.51 15.63 -5.45
C LEU A 257 -12.21 14.98 -4.99
N HIS A 258 -11.22 14.95 -5.87
CA HIS A 258 -9.86 14.48 -5.56
C HIS A 258 -9.12 15.60 -4.83
N VAL A 259 -8.78 15.37 -3.57
CA VAL A 259 -8.27 16.41 -2.67
C VAL A 259 -6.83 16.17 -2.23
N GLY A 260 -6.29 14.96 -2.42
CA GLY A 260 -4.94 14.64 -2.00
C GLY A 260 -4.41 13.33 -2.59
N SER A 261 -3.10 13.16 -2.49
CA SER A 261 -2.40 11.93 -2.91
C SER A 261 -1.37 11.52 -1.85
N ASP A 262 -0.33 10.81 -2.21
CA ASP A 262 0.67 10.19 -1.31
C ASP A 262 1.13 11.09 -0.16
N GLY A 263 1.53 12.32 -0.46
CA GLY A 263 2.02 13.30 0.52
C GLY A 263 0.94 14.27 1.03
N GLY A 264 -0.33 13.85 1.05
CA GLY A 264 -1.46 14.59 1.60
C GLY A 264 -2.14 15.51 0.61
N LEU A 265 -2.82 16.54 1.13
CA LEU A 265 -3.74 17.39 0.36
C LEU A 265 -3.04 18.15 -0.78
N PHE A 266 -3.79 18.41 -1.85
CA PHE A 266 -3.45 19.32 -2.94
C PHE A 266 -3.64 20.80 -2.55
N GLU A 267 -3.29 21.70 -3.46
CA GLU A 267 -3.55 23.13 -3.27
C GLU A 267 -5.06 23.47 -3.39
N LYS A 268 -5.79 22.70 -4.19
CA LYS A 268 -7.24 22.83 -4.44
C LYS A 268 -7.87 21.50 -4.80
N PRO A 269 -9.19 21.33 -4.54
CA PRO A 269 -9.91 20.15 -5.00
C PRO A 269 -9.98 20.08 -6.53
N LEU A 270 -9.96 18.85 -7.06
CA LEU A 270 -10.14 18.56 -8.49
C LEU A 270 -11.35 17.66 -8.67
N GLU A 271 -12.30 18.05 -9.52
CA GLU A 271 -13.41 17.19 -9.86
C GLU A 271 -12.98 16.16 -10.91
N VAL A 272 -13.17 14.88 -10.61
CA VAL A 272 -12.78 13.76 -11.48
C VAL A 272 -13.86 12.70 -11.52
N LYS A 273 -13.98 11.99 -12.63
CA LYS A 273 -14.93 10.86 -12.78
C LYS A 273 -14.28 9.53 -12.44
N GLU A 274 -12.98 9.43 -12.62
CA GLU A 274 -12.19 8.23 -12.42
C GLU A 274 -10.78 8.58 -11.98
N ILE A 275 -10.12 7.65 -11.33
CA ILE A 275 -8.74 7.80 -10.83
C ILE A 275 -7.97 6.52 -11.11
N LEU A 276 -6.79 6.66 -11.66
CA LEU A 276 -5.81 5.59 -11.72
C LEU A 276 -5.07 5.54 -10.38
N LEU A 277 -5.03 4.37 -9.74
CA LEU A 277 -4.38 4.14 -8.45
C LEU A 277 -3.42 2.98 -8.61
N THR A 278 -2.14 3.28 -8.74
CA THR A 278 -1.10 2.26 -8.91
C THR A 278 -0.77 1.56 -7.60
N THR A 279 -0.05 0.44 -7.66
CA THR A 279 0.40 -0.28 -6.45
C THR A 279 1.20 0.64 -5.55
N GLY A 280 0.92 0.62 -4.23
CA GLY A 280 1.57 1.48 -3.23
C GLY A 280 1.08 2.92 -3.19
N GLU A 281 0.33 3.39 -4.19
CA GLU A 281 -0.17 4.76 -4.26
C GLU A 281 -1.35 4.98 -3.31
N ARG A 282 -1.50 6.23 -2.85
CA ARG A 282 -2.63 6.67 -2.02
C ARG A 282 -3.33 7.85 -2.68
N VAL A 283 -4.64 7.90 -2.52
CA VAL A 283 -5.47 9.04 -2.95
C VAL A 283 -6.49 9.38 -1.89
N GLU A 284 -6.83 10.66 -1.80
CA GLU A 284 -7.89 11.14 -0.92
C GLU A 284 -9.02 11.77 -1.72
N LEU A 285 -10.22 11.24 -1.52
CA LEU A 285 -11.41 11.60 -2.25
C LEU A 285 -12.49 12.10 -1.31
N LEU A 286 -13.23 13.15 -1.71
CA LEU A 286 -14.48 13.48 -1.06
C LEU A 286 -15.61 12.88 -1.88
N VAL A 287 -16.42 12.08 -1.20
CA VAL A 287 -17.58 11.38 -1.78
C VAL A 287 -18.85 11.96 -1.17
N ARG A 288 -19.76 12.38 -2.03
CA ARG A 288 -21.05 12.93 -1.60
C ARG A 288 -22.16 11.88 -1.75
N GLY A 289 -22.90 11.66 -0.69
CA GLY A 289 -24.09 10.82 -0.72
C GLY A 289 -25.20 11.47 -1.55
N THR A 290 -25.84 10.67 -2.39
CA THR A 290 -26.93 11.11 -3.25
C THR A 290 -28.07 10.09 -3.28
N GLY A 291 -29.28 10.54 -3.65
CA GLY A 291 -30.46 9.69 -3.78
C GLY A 291 -31.22 9.45 -2.48
N ALA A 292 -32.34 8.78 -2.57
CA ALA A 292 -33.18 8.41 -1.43
C ALA A 292 -32.52 7.29 -0.60
N ALA A 293 -32.98 7.10 0.64
CA ALA A 293 -32.56 5.97 1.47
C ALA A 293 -32.80 4.64 0.72
N GLY A 294 -31.81 3.76 0.77
CA GLY A 294 -31.79 2.49 0.01
C GLY A 294 -31.15 2.58 -1.38
N THR A 295 -30.81 3.77 -1.88
CA THR A 295 -30.03 3.91 -3.14
C THR A 295 -28.66 3.22 -2.96
N ARG A 296 -28.29 2.41 -3.95
CA ARG A 296 -27.01 1.67 -3.98
C ARG A 296 -26.21 2.10 -5.19
N ILE A 297 -24.96 2.43 -4.96
CA ILE A 297 -24.00 2.87 -5.97
C ILE A 297 -22.75 2.00 -5.79
N VAL A 298 -22.14 1.59 -6.87
CA VAL A 298 -20.99 0.66 -6.81
C VAL A 298 -19.71 1.42 -7.14
N LEU A 299 -18.70 1.26 -6.28
CA LEU A 299 -17.32 1.60 -6.59
C LEU A 299 -16.75 0.47 -7.45
N GLN A 300 -16.20 0.82 -8.59
CA GLN A 300 -15.76 -0.13 -9.60
C GLN A 300 -14.30 0.07 -9.97
N ASP A 301 -13.64 -1.03 -10.30
CA ASP A 301 -12.38 -1.09 -11.02
C ASP A 301 -12.68 -1.24 -12.50
N LEU A 302 -12.41 -0.19 -13.28
CA LEU A 302 -12.62 -0.16 -14.72
C LEU A 302 -11.42 -0.77 -15.46
N PRO A 303 -11.61 -1.26 -16.69
CA PRO A 303 -10.53 -1.78 -17.51
C PRO A 303 -9.38 -0.79 -17.68
N TYR A 304 -8.15 -1.27 -17.47
CA TYR A 304 -6.93 -0.53 -17.73
C TYR A 304 -5.85 -1.44 -18.33
N ASP A 305 -5.33 -1.07 -19.50
CA ASP A 305 -4.31 -1.87 -20.20
C ASP A 305 -2.90 -1.46 -19.81
N ARG A 306 -2.42 -2.01 -18.70
CA ARG A 306 -1.03 -1.83 -18.23
C ARG A 306 -0.05 -2.88 -18.74
N TYR A 307 -0.53 -3.88 -19.48
CA TYR A 307 0.18 -5.11 -19.80
C TYR A 307 0.96 -5.03 -21.10
N ALA A 308 2.03 -5.81 -21.21
CA ALA A 308 2.63 -6.11 -22.48
C ALA A 308 1.66 -6.98 -23.33
N PRO A 309 1.61 -6.80 -24.64
CA PRO A 309 0.64 -7.51 -25.49
C PRO A 309 0.67 -9.04 -25.36
N GLN A 310 1.85 -9.63 -25.14
CA GLN A 310 2.05 -11.08 -25.05
C GLN A 310 1.62 -11.70 -23.72
N THR A 311 1.54 -10.89 -22.65
CA THR A 311 1.20 -11.35 -21.29
C THR A 311 -0.13 -10.78 -20.79
N ARG A 312 -0.84 -10.07 -21.68
CA ARG A 312 -2.13 -9.45 -21.35
C ARG A 312 -3.15 -10.52 -20.93
N PRO A 313 -3.75 -10.45 -19.73
CA PRO A 313 -4.78 -11.38 -19.29
C PRO A 313 -6.00 -11.33 -20.23
N ALA A 314 -6.65 -12.48 -20.46
CA ALA A 314 -7.83 -12.55 -21.35
C ALA A 314 -9.00 -11.70 -20.84
N ASP A 315 -9.09 -11.48 -19.54
CA ASP A 315 -10.15 -10.76 -18.85
C ASP A 315 -9.80 -9.30 -18.47
N TRP A 316 -8.72 -8.73 -19.02
CA TRP A 316 -8.27 -7.37 -18.70
C TRP A 316 -9.32 -6.28 -18.93
N GLN A 317 -10.29 -6.54 -19.82
CA GLN A 317 -11.39 -5.61 -20.13
C GLN A 317 -12.59 -5.74 -19.18
N THR A 318 -12.50 -6.57 -18.16
CA THR A 318 -13.60 -6.79 -17.21
C THR A 318 -13.66 -5.66 -16.20
N THR A 319 -14.82 -5.01 -16.10
CA THR A 319 -15.14 -4.14 -14.95
C THR A 319 -15.40 -5.01 -13.72
N ARG A 320 -14.81 -4.66 -12.58
CA ARG A 320 -14.95 -5.40 -11.33
C ARG A 320 -15.53 -4.51 -10.25
N ASP A 321 -16.48 -5.04 -9.49
CA ASP A 321 -17.09 -4.33 -8.37
C ASP A 321 -16.21 -4.46 -7.13
N LEU A 322 -16.04 -3.36 -6.38
CA LEU A 322 -15.17 -3.27 -5.19
C LEU A 322 -15.99 -3.14 -3.90
N LEU A 323 -16.92 -2.21 -3.84
CA LEU A 323 -17.81 -2.01 -2.69
C LEU A 323 -19.13 -1.39 -3.14
N THR A 324 -20.14 -1.51 -2.27
CA THR A 324 -21.40 -0.81 -2.42
C THR A 324 -21.45 0.39 -1.50
N LEU A 325 -21.70 1.59 -2.04
CA LEU A 325 -22.09 2.78 -1.28
C LEU A 325 -23.61 2.79 -1.16
N GLN A 326 -24.15 2.74 0.05
CA GLN A 326 -25.57 2.71 0.30
C GLN A 326 -26.03 3.98 1.00
N THR A 327 -26.97 4.70 0.38
CA THR A 327 -27.61 5.85 1.03
C THR A 327 -28.54 5.38 2.14
N THR A 328 -28.36 5.92 3.35
CA THR A 328 -29.13 5.56 4.55
C THR A 328 -29.71 6.78 5.25
N GLY A 329 -30.75 6.58 6.06
CA GLY A 329 -31.30 7.59 6.95
C GLY A 329 -31.90 8.81 6.24
N GLU A 330 -32.07 9.86 7.02
CA GLU A 330 -32.55 11.15 6.54
C GLU A 330 -31.41 11.96 5.89
N ALA A 331 -31.78 12.85 4.98
CA ALA A 331 -30.84 13.76 4.33
C ALA A 331 -30.19 14.72 5.36
N VAL A 332 -28.95 15.09 5.10
CA VAL A 332 -28.24 16.09 5.90
C VAL A 332 -28.88 17.45 5.66
N VAL A 333 -29.31 18.14 6.74
CA VAL A 333 -29.99 19.44 6.64
C VAL A 333 -29.05 20.55 6.20
N ASN A 334 -27.78 20.52 6.65
CA ASN A 334 -26.77 21.54 6.34
C ASN A 334 -25.53 20.86 5.72
N PRO A 335 -25.50 20.68 4.40
CA PRO A 335 -24.31 20.12 3.73
C PRO A 335 -23.08 20.99 3.97
N ILE A 336 -21.96 20.34 4.25
CA ILE A 336 -20.69 21.05 4.41
C ILE A 336 -20.23 21.68 3.09
N THR A 337 -19.56 22.83 3.19
CA THR A 337 -18.94 23.52 2.05
C THR A 337 -17.45 23.17 2.04
N ILE A 338 -16.95 22.72 0.88
CA ILE A 338 -15.54 22.40 0.70
C ILE A 338 -14.80 23.68 0.29
N PRO A 339 -13.68 24.01 0.96
CA PRO A 339 -12.88 25.18 0.58
C PRO A 339 -12.31 25.06 -0.83
N ALA A 340 -12.27 26.20 -1.55
CA ALA A 340 -11.66 26.27 -2.88
C ALA A 340 -10.12 26.14 -2.84
N THR A 341 -9.51 26.43 -1.67
CA THR A 341 -8.07 26.30 -1.42
C THR A 341 -7.87 25.42 -0.19
N LEU A 342 -7.01 24.42 -0.28
CA LEU A 342 -6.77 23.45 0.79
C LEU A 342 -5.45 23.74 1.51
N ARG A 343 -4.36 23.76 0.78
CA ARG A 343 -3.04 24.08 1.36
C ARG A 343 -2.15 24.77 0.33
N LYS A 344 -1.04 25.33 0.79
CA LYS A 344 0.01 25.84 -0.08
C LYS A 344 1.10 24.80 -0.22
N ILE A 345 1.49 24.47 -1.45
CA ILE A 345 2.64 23.61 -1.75
C ILE A 345 3.72 24.47 -2.39
N THR A 346 4.86 24.61 -1.70
CA THR A 346 5.99 25.33 -2.28
C THR A 346 6.61 24.50 -3.39
N PRO A 347 6.71 25.02 -4.63
CA PRO A 347 7.38 24.30 -5.71
C PRO A 347 8.87 24.18 -5.42
N LEU A 348 9.43 23.01 -5.69
CA LEU A 348 10.87 22.88 -5.83
C LEU A 348 11.32 23.56 -7.13
N ASP A 349 12.42 24.29 -7.04
CA ASP A 349 12.93 25.10 -8.17
C ASP A 349 13.91 24.27 -9.03
N PRO A 350 13.53 23.91 -10.28
CA PRO A 350 14.40 23.11 -11.15
C PRO A 350 15.75 23.77 -11.44
N SER A 351 15.83 25.12 -11.38
CA SER A 351 17.09 25.84 -11.61
C SER A 351 18.12 25.61 -10.49
N LYS A 352 17.69 25.12 -9.33
CA LYS A 352 18.53 24.75 -8.18
C LYS A 352 18.96 23.30 -8.20
N SER A 353 18.60 22.55 -9.23
CA SER A 353 19.01 21.15 -9.35
C SER A 353 20.54 21.04 -9.46
N THR A 354 21.12 20.19 -8.59
CA THR A 354 22.55 19.92 -8.55
C THR A 354 22.96 18.79 -9.50
N ALA A 355 22.00 17.99 -9.94
CA ALA A 355 22.19 16.90 -10.90
C ALA A 355 20.89 16.54 -11.61
N VAL A 356 21.02 16.02 -12.82
CA VAL A 356 19.98 15.30 -13.55
C VAL A 356 20.39 13.83 -13.61
N ARG A 357 19.47 12.91 -13.20
CA ARG A 357 19.71 11.47 -13.20
C ARG A 357 18.76 10.80 -14.17
N THR A 358 19.25 9.88 -14.98
CA THR A 358 18.41 9.02 -15.80
C THR A 358 18.27 7.67 -15.12
N ILE A 359 17.04 7.25 -14.89
CA ILE A 359 16.65 5.95 -14.32
C ILE A 359 15.86 5.21 -15.38
N VAL A 360 16.45 4.16 -15.95
CA VAL A 360 15.84 3.38 -17.02
C VAL A 360 15.22 2.10 -16.48
N PHE A 361 13.91 1.97 -16.60
CA PHE A 361 13.15 0.77 -16.31
C PHE A 361 13.13 -0.16 -17.51
N GLY A 362 13.84 -1.30 -17.39
CA GLY A 362 13.80 -2.42 -18.32
C GLY A 362 12.94 -3.58 -17.78
N GLN A 363 13.02 -4.74 -18.44
CA GLN A 363 12.28 -5.93 -18.00
C GLN A 363 12.93 -6.49 -16.72
N GLY A 364 12.31 -6.23 -15.57
CA GLY A 364 12.79 -6.68 -14.24
C GLY A 364 14.12 -6.08 -13.77
N ILE A 365 14.60 -5.00 -14.40
CA ILE A 365 15.89 -4.38 -14.11
C ILE A 365 15.79 -2.85 -14.11
N ILE A 366 16.69 -2.21 -13.36
CA ILE A 366 16.88 -0.76 -13.38
C ILE A 366 18.30 -0.45 -13.87
N ASN A 367 18.44 0.42 -14.87
CA ASN A 367 19.73 0.77 -15.48
C ASN A 367 20.56 -0.45 -15.90
N GLY A 368 19.88 -1.51 -16.43
CA GLY A 368 20.51 -2.75 -16.87
C GLY A 368 21.00 -3.67 -15.73
N LYS A 369 20.56 -3.45 -14.48
CA LYS A 369 21.03 -4.17 -13.30
C LYS A 369 19.86 -4.64 -12.44
N THR A 370 20.08 -5.74 -11.73
CA THR A 370 19.26 -6.16 -10.59
C THR A 370 19.86 -5.69 -9.28
N MET A 371 19.10 -5.77 -8.20
CA MET A 371 19.49 -5.39 -6.85
C MET A 371 20.77 -6.06 -6.39
N ASP A 372 21.65 -5.26 -5.80
CA ASP A 372 22.83 -5.69 -5.06
C ASP A 372 23.00 -4.76 -3.84
N MET A 373 22.72 -5.26 -2.65
CA MET A 373 22.75 -4.49 -1.40
C MET A 373 24.14 -3.93 -1.07
N SER A 374 25.21 -4.49 -1.64
CA SER A 374 26.57 -3.99 -1.46
C SER A 374 26.92 -2.83 -2.39
N ARG A 375 26.12 -2.61 -3.46
CA ARG A 375 26.35 -1.60 -4.48
C ARG A 375 25.53 -0.34 -4.16
N VAL A 376 26.11 0.83 -4.40
CA VAL A 376 25.40 2.10 -4.46
C VAL A 376 25.18 2.44 -5.93
N ASP A 377 23.91 2.59 -6.33
CA ASP A 377 23.53 2.90 -7.71
C ASP A 377 23.46 4.39 -7.95
N VAL A 378 23.00 5.16 -6.96
CA VAL A 378 22.97 6.63 -6.98
C VAL A 378 23.58 7.15 -5.67
N SER A 379 24.43 8.16 -5.75
CA SER A 379 24.96 8.85 -4.56
C SER A 379 24.66 10.33 -4.64
N THR A 380 24.19 10.91 -3.56
CA THR A 380 23.91 12.32 -3.38
C THR A 380 24.31 12.78 -1.96
N ARG A 381 23.95 14.02 -1.60
CA ARG A 381 24.26 14.58 -0.29
C ARG A 381 23.05 15.28 0.31
N VAL A 382 23.03 15.37 1.61
CA VAL A 382 22.04 16.19 2.35
C VAL A 382 22.08 17.63 1.82
N GLY A 383 20.91 18.23 1.63
CA GLY A 383 20.70 19.56 1.07
C GLY A 383 20.67 19.63 -0.45
N ALA A 384 21.01 18.55 -1.17
CA ALA A 384 20.93 18.52 -2.61
C ALA A 384 19.47 18.50 -3.10
N THR A 385 19.25 19.10 -4.27
CA THR A 385 18.01 18.96 -5.05
C THR A 385 18.40 18.37 -6.40
N GLU A 386 17.72 17.30 -6.83
CA GLU A 386 18.03 16.63 -8.09
C GLU A 386 16.77 16.44 -8.92
N ILE A 387 16.93 16.40 -10.23
CA ILE A 387 15.90 15.98 -11.19
C ILE A 387 16.20 14.55 -11.58
N TRP A 388 15.18 13.67 -11.49
CA TRP A 388 15.27 12.32 -12.00
C TRP A 388 14.36 12.18 -13.22
N GLU A 389 14.93 11.72 -14.32
CA GLU A 389 14.24 11.34 -15.54
C GLU A 389 14.06 9.83 -15.53
N ILE A 390 12.82 9.39 -15.34
CA ILE A 390 12.49 7.98 -15.20
C ILE A 390 11.89 7.52 -16.53
N GLU A 391 12.63 6.70 -17.25
CA GLU A 391 12.27 6.18 -18.57
C GLU A 391 11.78 4.74 -18.45
N ASN A 392 10.60 4.47 -18.91
CA ASN A 392 10.09 3.10 -19.06
C ASN A 392 10.21 2.68 -20.53
N ILE A 393 11.20 1.82 -20.81
CA ILE A 393 11.50 1.38 -22.19
C ILE A 393 10.79 0.10 -22.60
N VAL A 394 9.94 -0.46 -21.73
CA VAL A 394 9.25 -1.74 -21.99
C VAL A 394 7.76 -1.56 -22.21
N GLY A 395 7.10 -2.62 -22.68
CA GLY A 395 5.72 -2.61 -23.13
C GLY A 395 4.67 -2.75 -22.03
N MET A 396 5.03 -2.56 -20.76
CA MET A 396 4.10 -2.58 -19.62
C MET A 396 4.39 -1.41 -18.67
N ASP A 397 3.40 -1.07 -17.84
CA ASP A 397 3.56 -0.01 -16.85
C ASP A 397 4.44 -0.45 -15.67
N HIS A 398 5.24 0.49 -15.15
CA HIS A 398 6.04 0.28 -13.96
C HIS A 398 5.82 1.41 -12.94
N PRO A 399 5.22 1.14 -11.78
CA PRO A 399 5.16 2.10 -10.68
C PRO A 399 6.55 2.33 -10.07
N PHE A 400 6.98 3.57 -10.02
CA PHE A 400 8.22 3.98 -9.35
C PHE A 400 7.95 4.35 -7.90
N HIS A 401 8.77 3.87 -6.97
CA HIS A 401 8.80 4.28 -5.57
C HIS A 401 10.16 4.75 -5.13
N LEU A 402 10.18 5.77 -4.26
CA LEU A 402 11.37 6.30 -3.62
C LEU A 402 11.19 6.31 -2.10
N HIS A 403 12.04 5.59 -1.38
CA HIS A 403 12.04 5.56 0.08
C HIS A 403 12.51 6.87 0.69
N GLY A 404 11.98 7.20 1.85
CA GLY A 404 12.43 8.25 2.75
C GLY A 404 12.20 9.67 2.27
N PHE A 405 12.08 9.92 0.97
CA PHE A 405 11.95 11.26 0.39
C PHE A 405 10.75 11.36 -0.52
N GLN A 406 9.99 12.43 -0.36
CA GLN A 406 8.92 12.75 -1.30
C GLN A 406 9.44 13.68 -2.41
N PHE A 407 8.87 13.56 -3.57
CA PHE A 407 9.20 14.33 -4.77
C PHE A 407 7.98 15.10 -5.30
N GLN A 408 8.23 16.03 -6.20
CA GLN A 408 7.20 16.67 -7.03
C GLN A 408 7.37 16.21 -8.48
N VAL A 409 6.27 15.92 -9.16
CA VAL A 409 6.29 15.60 -10.59
C VAL A 409 6.40 16.89 -11.37
N LEU A 410 7.39 16.99 -12.27
CA LEU A 410 7.56 18.10 -13.18
C LEU A 410 6.69 17.93 -14.40
N ASP A 411 6.77 16.76 -15.04
CA ASP A 411 5.98 16.42 -16.24
C ASP A 411 5.99 14.92 -16.52
N ARG A 412 5.09 14.50 -17.43
CA ARG A 412 5.04 13.19 -18.09
C ARG A 412 5.10 13.41 -19.59
N ASP A 413 6.11 12.86 -20.26
CA ASP A 413 6.37 13.05 -21.69
C ASP A 413 6.36 14.54 -22.10
N GLY A 414 6.90 15.41 -21.23
CA GLY A 414 6.93 16.85 -21.40
C GLY A 414 5.63 17.60 -21.10
N VAL A 415 4.57 16.90 -20.66
CA VAL A 415 3.30 17.52 -20.25
C VAL A 415 3.27 17.70 -18.74
N PRO A 416 3.20 18.94 -18.21
CA PRO A 416 3.13 19.18 -16.78
C PRO A 416 1.90 18.57 -16.13
N GLU A 417 2.04 18.12 -14.86
CA GLU A 417 0.89 17.66 -14.07
C GLU A 417 -0.14 18.78 -13.86
N PRO A 418 -1.43 18.47 -13.88
CA PRO A 418 -2.50 19.46 -13.71
C PRO A 418 -2.58 20.01 -12.27
N TYR A 419 -1.87 19.40 -11.34
CA TYR A 419 -1.81 19.76 -9.92
C TYR A 419 -0.39 19.58 -9.37
N ARG A 420 -0.07 20.27 -8.31
CA ARG A 420 1.15 20.04 -7.54
C ARG A 420 0.84 19.19 -6.34
N ALA A 421 1.67 18.18 -6.11
CA ALA A 421 1.58 17.28 -4.97
C ALA A 421 2.97 16.87 -4.49
N TRP A 422 3.05 16.49 -3.23
CA TRP A 422 4.13 15.66 -2.73
C TRP A 422 3.78 14.21 -2.97
N LYS A 423 4.68 13.45 -3.56
CA LYS A 423 4.49 12.03 -3.91
C LYS A 423 5.73 11.22 -3.57
N ASP A 424 5.53 9.95 -3.32
CA ASP A 424 6.59 8.93 -3.24
C ASP A 424 6.35 7.79 -4.24
N MET A 425 5.17 7.79 -4.87
CA MET A 425 4.75 6.85 -5.90
C MET A 425 4.46 7.54 -7.22
N LEU A 426 4.83 6.91 -8.34
CA LEU A 426 4.52 7.43 -9.67
C LEU A 426 4.39 6.30 -10.68
N ASN A 427 3.22 6.11 -11.28
CA ASN A 427 3.09 5.20 -12.42
C ASN A 427 3.85 5.75 -13.61
N ILE A 428 4.74 4.95 -14.20
CA ILE A 428 5.43 5.24 -15.46
C ILE A 428 4.81 4.33 -16.53
N PRO A 429 3.90 4.84 -17.37
CA PRO A 429 3.27 4.04 -18.39
C PRO A 429 4.29 3.41 -19.36
N LYS A 430 3.86 2.37 -20.04
CA LYS A 430 4.66 1.70 -21.07
C LYS A 430 5.18 2.71 -22.10
N HIS A 431 6.48 2.63 -22.43
CA HIS A 431 7.15 3.48 -23.41
C HIS A 431 7.01 4.98 -23.17
N SER A 432 7.03 5.42 -21.89
CA SER A 432 6.91 6.81 -21.50
C SER A 432 8.04 7.25 -20.58
N THR A 433 8.14 8.56 -20.39
CA THR A 433 9.11 9.19 -19.49
C THR A 433 8.40 10.12 -18.52
N ALA A 434 8.82 10.11 -17.26
CA ALA A 434 8.39 11.09 -16.28
C ALA A 434 9.61 11.79 -15.66
N ARG A 435 9.50 13.12 -15.42
CA ARG A 435 10.50 13.86 -14.67
C ARG A 435 9.97 14.24 -13.32
N ILE A 436 10.76 13.92 -12.30
CA ILE A 436 10.49 14.32 -10.92
C ILE A 436 11.61 15.21 -10.40
N ILE A 437 11.30 16.01 -9.39
CA ILE A 437 12.29 16.78 -8.64
C ILE A 437 12.20 16.39 -7.18
N VAL A 438 13.33 16.02 -6.59
CA VAL A 438 13.45 15.58 -5.21
C VAL A 438 14.50 16.41 -4.48
N ARG A 439 14.24 16.70 -3.20
CA ARG A 439 15.18 17.38 -2.32
C ARG A 439 15.49 16.48 -1.12
N TYR A 440 16.77 16.32 -0.85
CA TYR A 440 17.31 15.49 0.24
C TYR A 440 17.60 16.40 1.44
N ASP A 441 16.57 16.75 2.20
CA ASP A 441 16.69 17.78 3.25
C ASP A 441 17.56 17.35 4.42
N ASP A 442 17.50 16.06 4.80
CA ASP A 442 18.16 15.48 5.96
C ASP A 442 18.25 13.95 5.84
N TYR A 443 18.47 13.25 6.94
CA TYR A 443 18.55 11.79 7.05
C TYR A 443 19.51 11.15 6.06
N PRO A 444 20.84 11.22 6.30
CA PRO A 444 21.80 10.43 5.55
C PRO A 444 21.51 8.92 5.73
N GLY A 445 21.86 8.11 4.73
CA GLY A 445 21.63 6.68 4.78
C GLY A 445 21.62 6.03 3.40
N LYS A 446 21.34 4.73 3.38
CA LYS A 446 21.18 3.93 2.15
C LYS A 446 19.71 3.64 1.90
N TRP A 447 19.10 4.45 1.10
CA TRP A 447 17.70 4.38 0.75
C TRP A 447 17.46 3.49 -0.47
N MET A 448 16.22 3.05 -0.65
CA MET A 448 15.81 2.26 -1.80
C MET A 448 15.03 3.11 -2.79
N PHE A 449 15.14 2.76 -4.08
CA PHE A 449 14.17 3.13 -5.10
C PHE A 449 13.91 1.89 -5.97
N HIS A 450 12.68 1.70 -6.38
CA HIS A 450 12.31 0.45 -7.05
C HIS A 450 11.00 0.55 -7.84
N CYS A 451 10.75 -0.44 -8.69
CA CYS A 451 9.44 -0.71 -9.21
C CYS A 451 8.56 -1.27 -8.08
N HIS A 452 7.34 -0.78 -7.94
CA HIS A 452 6.42 -1.23 -6.90
C HIS A 452 5.40 -2.28 -7.40
N ILE A 453 5.65 -2.93 -8.53
CA ILE A 453 5.11 -4.27 -8.79
C ILE A 453 5.95 -5.21 -7.93
N LEU A 454 5.35 -5.79 -6.89
CA LEU A 454 6.09 -6.45 -5.83
C LEU A 454 6.82 -7.73 -6.29
N ASP A 455 6.31 -8.40 -7.32
CA ASP A 455 7.03 -9.52 -7.94
C ASP A 455 8.29 -9.05 -8.67
N HIS A 456 8.27 -7.87 -9.29
CA HIS A 456 9.47 -7.26 -9.90
C HIS A 456 10.48 -6.84 -8.83
N GLU A 457 10.00 -6.26 -7.72
CA GLU A 457 10.81 -5.92 -6.57
C GLU A 457 11.50 -7.16 -6.00
N ASP A 458 10.75 -8.25 -5.73
CA ASP A 458 11.28 -9.51 -5.21
C ASP A 458 12.33 -10.13 -6.16
N HIS A 459 12.23 -9.89 -7.47
CA HIS A 459 13.21 -10.31 -8.47
C HIS A 459 14.39 -9.34 -8.64
N GLY A 460 14.39 -8.23 -7.88
CA GLY A 460 15.51 -7.30 -7.81
C GLY A 460 15.41 -6.09 -8.72
N MET A 461 14.21 -5.69 -9.16
CA MET A 461 14.00 -4.42 -9.87
C MET A 461 14.08 -3.23 -8.89
N MET A 462 15.24 -3.10 -8.24
CA MET A 462 15.54 -2.14 -7.19
C MET A 462 16.94 -1.54 -7.37
N GLY A 463 17.18 -0.38 -6.77
CA GLY A 463 18.47 0.27 -6.67
C GLY A 463 18.70 0.91 -5.31
N VAL A 464 19.95 1.15 -4.97
CA VAL A 464 20.37 1.79 -3.72
C VAL A 464 20.76 3.24 -3.97
N LEU A 465 20.06 4.15 -3.28
CA LEU A 465 20.39 5.56 -3.19
C LEU A 465 21.14 5.83 -1.87
N GLU A 466 22.37 6.32 -1.96
CA GLU A 466 23.11 6.76 -0.79
C GLU A 466 23.06 8.28 -0.66
N VAL A 467 22.52 8.77 0.47
CA VAL A 467 22.53 10.18 0.88
C VAL A 467 23.60 10.35 1.96
N ARG A 468 24.58 11.24 1.73
CA ARG A 468 25.72 11.48 2.62
C ARG A 468 25.67 12.86 3.28
#